data_1256a25f70cf2b2add4761798f1d41e3
#
_entry.id   1256a25f70cf2b2add4761798f1d41e3
#
_cell.length_a   1.000
_cell.length_b   1.000
_cell.length_c   1.000
_cell.angle_alpha   90.00
_cell.angle_beta   90.00
_cell.angle_gamma   90.00
#
_symmetry.space_group_name_H-M   'P 1'
#
loop_
_entity.id
_entity.type
_entity.pdbx_description
1 polymer ?
#
loop_
_entity_poly.entity_id
_entity_poly.type
_entity_poly.pdbx_seq_one_letter_code
_entity_poly.pdbx_strand_id
1 'polypeptide(L)'
;MKKNQFKFNLGVSIFGLAFMLMSSLLLSGCKEDISTEAYATKTEPTLIDKIDEKSDELSSIRKLLDEVKLGNKSNSSSMTSVLSARGNYTVFAPNDEAVKQCVIELTGDETGNIESLSYEQKQLIVLNCIIDNGDASAYESVEFPTSNQTFALSNLNNRRLKCMQDAESHDYFINGDATSGSRVVETDYECTNGMLHVVSKVILPSTKSVSELISIADNMHIFGKLLRETGLYDELALHRTDEIAYEEEHSAYAGSKVYESTTNNNFDYQATRNVAFTAFVEPDEVFYNDWGVELPNVAEDGTITNWDAIKAVIVQKCSAIFGNQAADDLKNPKNAVYQFMAYHLLNCGLAIDELVRHFDEYGYLYGNDMKKPNTFGYSVNVWDYYTTMGSPAGLMKITQLPTEEYYINRISVYDNAIVGGTYVEDPSTPVNTKYLNKPGQNGLNIQIQIDNGVNDNNAANGFYFP
;
A
#
# COMPACT_ATOMS: atom_id res chain seq x y z
N MET A 1 -28.96 -95.45 -11.94
CA MET A 1 -27.52 -95.15 -11.87
C MET A 1 -27.06 -94.64 -13.21
N LYS A 2 -26.95 -93.31 -13.41
CA LYS A 2 -26.49 -92.70 -14.67
C LYS A 2 -25.18 -91.96 -14.37
N LYS A 3 -24.15 -92.34 -15.08
CA LYS A 3 -22.88 -91.65 -15.16
C LYS A 3 -23.06 -90.36 -15.98
N ASN A 4 -22.83 -89.24 -15.48
CA ASN A 4 -22.68 -88.00 -16.25
C ASN A 4 -21.18 -87.81 -16.53
N GLN A 5 -20.85 -87.84 -17.80
CA GLN A 5 -19.54 -87.44 -18.30
C GLN A 5 -19.45 -85.92 -18.43
N PHE A 6 -18.47 -85.33 -17.78
CA PHE A 6 -18.10 -83.96 -17.97
C PHE A 6 -17.29 -83.83 -19.27
N LYS A 7 -17.87 -83.20 -20.27
CA LYS A 7 -17.11 -82.84 -21.49
C LYS A 7 -16.47 -81.44 -21.19
N PHE A 8 -15.19 -81.44 -20.97
CA PHE A 8 -14.38 -80.25 -20.91
C PHE A 8 -14.31 -79.58 -22.29
N ASN A 9 -14.85 -78.41 -22.47
CA ASN A 9 -14.83 -77.71 -23.74
C ASN A 9 -13.41 -77.14 -23.98
N LEU A 10 -12.63 -77.78 -24.80
CA LEU A 10 -11.29 -77.36 -25.20
C LEU A 10 -11.21 -76.02 -25.89
N GLY A 11 -12.35 -75.53 -26.39
CA GLY A 11 -12.44 -74.23 -27.05
C GLY A 11 -12.35 -72.99 -26.08
N VAL A 12 -12.78 -73.18 -24.83
CA VAL A 12 -12.72 -72.10 -23.84
C VAL A 12 -11.27 -71.85 -23.33
N SER A 13 -10.47 -72.93 -23.30
CA SER A 13 -9.05 -72.85 -22.89
C SER A 13 -8.17 -72.13 -23.94
N ILE A 14 -8.48 -72.30 -25.22
CA ILE A 14 -7.71 -71.65 -26.31
C ILE A 14 -8.03 -70.16 -26.37
N PHE A 15 -9.30 -69.74 -26.15
CA PHE A 15 -9.68 -68.31 -26.07
C PHE A 15 -9.10 -67.67 -24.86
N GLY A 16 -9.06 -68.31 -23.70
CA GLY A 16 -8.46 -67.80 -22.47
C GLY A 16 -6.95 -67.60 -22.61
N LEU A 17 -6.25 -68.53 -23.28
CA LEU A 17 -4.80 -68.37 -23.52
C LEU A 17 -4.50 -67.26 -24.55
N ALA A 18 -5.33 -67.18 -25.61
CA ALA A 18 -5.20 -66.11 -26.62
C ALA A 18 -5.46 -64.70 -26.00
N PHE A 19 -6.41 -64.61 -25.09
CA PHE A 19 -6.69 -63.31 -24.37
C PHE A 19 -5.58 -62.96 -23.38
N MET A 20 -4.98 -63.94 -22.69
CA MET A 20 -3.82 -63.68 -21.83
C MET A 20 -2.56 -63.31 -22.62
N LEU A 21 -2.32 -63.88 -23.77
CA LEU A 21 -1.22 -63.55 -24.68
C LEU A 21 -1.45 -62.12 -25.31
N MET A 22 -2.68 -61.80 -25.64
CA MET A 22 -3.02 -60.50 -26.20
C MET A 22 -2.93 -59.37 -25.14
N SER A 23 -3.28 -59.66 -23.88
CA SER A 23 -3.14 -58.71 -22.79
C SER A 23 -1.67 -58.49 -22.37
N SER A 24 -0.81 -59.49 -22.52
CA SER A 24 0.63 -59.34 -22.25
C SER A 24 1.37 -58.52 -23.35
N LEU A 25 0.84 -58.53 -24.58
CA LEU A 25 1.35 -57.68 -25.67
C LEU A 25 0.90 -56.23 -25.59
N LEU A 26 -0.21 -55.97 -24.89
CA LEU A 26 -0.68 -54.59 -24.64
C LEU A 26 -0.01 -53.96 -23.44
N LEU A 27 0.73 -54.70 -22.61
CA LEU A 27 1.49 -54.22 -21.46
C LEU A 27 2.98 -53.99 -21.75
N SER A 28 3.45 -54.22 -22.96
CA SER A 28 4.70 -53.65 -23.42
C SER A 28 4.40 -52.21 -23.85
N GLY A 29 3.98 -51.38 -22.86
CA GLY A 29 3.99 -49.96 -22.96
C GLY A 29 5.39 -49.57 -23.37
N CYS A 30 5.50 -48.71 -24.34
CA CYS A 30 6.72 -48.02 -24.71
C CYS A 30 7.50 -47.70 -23.44
N LYS A 31 8.62 -48.34 -23.24
CA LYS A 31 9.71 -47.67 -22.54
C LYS A 31 10.15 -46.57 -23.51
N GLU A 32 9.44 -45.45 -23.47
CA GLU A 32 10.11 -44.24 -23.82
C GLU A 32 11.28 -44.16 -22.85
N ASP A 33 12.48 -44.28 -23.33
CA ASP A 33 13.65 -43.77 -22.65
C ASP A 33 13.41 -42.26 -22.56
N ILE A 34 12.74 -41.85 -21.48
CA ILE A 34 12.68 -40.46 -21.07
C ILE A 34 14.13 -40.13 -20.78
N SER A 35 14.83 -39.59 -21.79
CA SER A 35 16.15 -39.07 -21.56
C SER A 35 15.98 -38.03 -20.44
N THR A 36 16.70 -38.25 -19.34
CA THR A 36 16.73 -37.28 -18.23
C THR A 36 17.13 -35.88 -18.71
N GLU A 37 17.73 -35.77 -19.89
CA GLU A 37 18.03 -34.51 -20.57
C GLU A 37 16.79 -33.79 -21.16
N ALA A 38 15.74 -34.55 -21.57
CA ALA A 38 14.51 -33.96 -22.10
C ALA A 38 13.60 -33.40 -20.99
N TYR A 39 13.86 -33.77 -19.75
CA TYR A 39 13.18 -33.29 -18.54
C TYR A 39 14.14 -32.63 -17.56
N ALA A 40 15.31 -32.22 -18.00
CA ALA A 40 16.06 -31.17 -17.32
C ALA A 40 15.21 -29.88 -17.48
N THR A 41 14.16 -29.75 -16.66
CA THR A 41 13.55 -28.48 -16.40
C THR A 41 14.70 -27.64 -15.92
N LYS A 42 15.16 -26.71 -16.74
CA LYS A 42 16.02 -25.61 -16.31
C LYS A 42 15.18 -24.89 -15.26
N THR A 43 15.34 -25.28 -14.01
CA THR A 43 14.73 -24.57 -12.90
C THR A 43 15.47 -23.25 -12.82
N GLU A 44 14.79 -22.17 -13.19
CA GLU A 44 15.33 -20.83 -12.95
C GLU A 44 15.65 -20.71 -11.46
N PRO A 45 16.73 -20.01 -11.09
CA PRO A 45 17.11 -19.81 -9.70
C PRO A 45 16.00 -19.08 -8.92
N THR A 46 15.99 -19.22 -7.61
CA THR A 46 15.19 -18.32 -6.78
C THR A 46 15.82 -16.93 -6.75
N LEU A 47 15.08 -15.93 -6.27
CA LEU A 47 15.62 -14.57 -6.08
C LEU A 47 16.88 -14.57 -5.22
N ILE A 48 16.92 -15.38 -4.16
CA ILE A 48 18.10 -15.50 -3.30
C ILE A 48 19.26 -16.16 -4.04
N ASP A 49 19.02 -17.25 -4.77
CA ASP A 49 20.06 -17.88 -5.55
C ASP A 49 20.65 -16.91 -6.59
N LYS A 50 19.80 -16.09 -7.21
CA LYS A 50 20.25 -15.08 -8.18
C LYS A 50 21.07 -13.96 -7.51
N ILE A 51 20.68 -13.50 -6.32
CA ILE A 51 21.45 -12.54 -5.53
C ILE A 51 22.81 -13.15 -5.12
N ASP A 52 22.83 -14.44 -4.73
CA ASP A 52 24.06 -15.15 -4.37
C ASP A 52 24.98 -15.35 -5.60
N GLU A 53 24.41 -15.59 -6.80
CA GLU A 53 25.17 -15.61 -8.06
C GLU A 53 25.85 -14.27 -8.37
N LYS A 54 25.25 -13.16 -7.92
CA LYS A 54 25.75 -11.77 -8.09
C LYS A 54 26.46 -11.25 -6.83
N SER A 55 27.08 -12.12 -6.04
CA SER A 55 27.70 -11.77 -4.78
C SER A 55 28.83 -10.72 -4.88
N ASP A 56 29.44 -10.55 -6.04
CA ASP A 56 30.43 -9.50 -6.30
C ASP A 56 29.84 -8.09 -6.29
N GLU A 57 28.51 -7.96 -6.40
CA GLU A 57 27.80 -6.70 -6.57
C GLU A 57 26.67 -6.50 -5.54
N LEU A 58 26.10 -7.59 -5.01
CA LEU A 58 24.92 -7.59 -4.15
C LEU A 58 25.19 -8.15 -2.74
N SER A 59 26.46 -8.18 -2.30
CA SER A 59 26.84 -8.78 -1.03
C SER A 59 26.24 -8.07 0.19
N SER A 60 26.07 -6.75 0.13
CA SER A 60 25.53 -5.95 1.21
C SER A 60 24.03 -6.15 1.38
N ILE A 61 23.26 -6.09 0.29
CA ILE A 61 21.81 -6.37 0.36
C ILE A 61 21.54 -7.81 0.78
N ARG A 62 22.40 -8.76 0.33
CA ARG A 62 22.28 -10.16 0.74
C ARG A 62 22.40 -10.35 2.26
N LYS A 63 23.32 -9.66 2.91
CA LYS A 63 23.46 -9.67 4.38
C LYS A 63 22.26 -9.03 5.07
N LEU A 64 21.77 -7.90 4.54
CA LEU A 64 20.60 -7.24 5.09
C LEU A 64 19.35 -8.14 5.03
N LEU A 65 19.18 -8.92 3.95
CA LEU A 65 18.09 -9.88 3.81
C LEU A 65 18.13 -11.02 4.86
N ASP A 66 19.32 -11.41 5.31
CA ASP A 66 19.46 -12.40 6.40
C ASP A 66 19.03 -11.84 7.76
N GLU A 67 19.33 -10.59 8.02
CA GLU A 67 19.07 -9.95 9.31
C GLU A 67 17.63 -9.44 9.46
N VAL A 68 17.04 -8.94 8.38
CA VAL A 68 15.70 -8.35 8.40
C VAL A 68 14.64 -9.45 8.37
N LYS A 69 13.61 -9.30 9.21
CA LYS A 69 12.48 -10.21 9.30
C LYS A 69 11.22 -9.57 8.77
N LEU A 70 10.36 -10.39 8.15
CA LEU A 70 9.02 -10.01 7.78
C LEU A 70 8.12 -10.08 9.02
N GLY A 71 7.79 -8.91 9.56
CA GLY A 71 6.98 -8.77 10.78
C GLY A 71 7.80 -8.65 12.05
N ASN A 72 7.12 -8.31 13.15
CA ASN A 72 7.72 -7.88 14.42
C ASN A 72 7.79 -8.98 15.49
N LYS A 73 7.45 -10.23 15.14
CA LYS A 73 7.51 -11.34 16.10
C LYS A 73 8.88 -11.98 16.12
N SER A 74 9.31 -12.45 17.27
CA SER A 74 10.61 -13.13 17.45
C SER A 74 10.79 -14.34 16.51
N ASN A 75 9.70 -15.01 16.16
CA ASN A 75 9.66 -16.17 15.27
C ASN A 75 9.32 -15.82 13.82
N SER A 76 9.32 -14.55 13.43
CA SER A 76 9.12 -14.13 12.05
C SER A 76 10.26 -14.62 11.15
N SER A 77 9.92 -14.99 9.91
CA SER A 77 10.90 -15.47 8.94
C SER A 77 11.82 -14.34 8.49
N SER A 78 13.11 -14.63 8.27
CA SER A 78 14.01 -13.69 7.60
C SER A 78 13.57 -13.44 6.17
N MET A 79 13.94 -12.29 5.61
CA MET A 79 13.63 -11.98 4.21
C MET A 79 14.30 -12.94 3.25
N THR A 80 15.47 -13.48 3.60
CA THR A 80 16.09 -14.59 2.87
C THR A 80 15.15 -15.80 2.78
N SER A 81 14.54 -16.20 3.89
CA SER A 81 13.59 -17.33 3.89
C SER A 81 12.34 -17.03 3.06
N VAL A 82 11.86 -15.78 3.09
CA VAL A 82 10.70 -15.35 2.30
C VAL A 82 11.01 -15.41 0.80
N LEU A 83 12.14 -14.82 0.38
CA LEU A 83 12.56 -14.76 -1.02
C LEU A 83 13.17 -16.07 -1.56
N SER A 84 13.37 -17.09 -0.71
CA SER A 84 13.70 -18.45 -1.13
C SER A 84 12.44 -19.32 -1.32
N ALA A 85 11.29 -18.86 -0.82
CA ALA A 85 10.03 -19.57 -0.92
C ALA A 85 9.31 -19.26 -2.24
N ARG A 86 8.21 -19.97 -2.48
CA ARG A 86 7.31 -19.66 -3.61
C ARG A 86 6.62 -18.32 -3.37
N GLY A 87 6.48 -17.56 -4.44
CA GLY A 87 5.84 -16.25 -4.44
C GLY A 87 6.03 -15.58 -5.79
N ASN A 88 5.57 -14.36 -5.93
CA ASN A 88 5.81 -13.50 -7.09
C ASN A 88 6.29 -12.15 -6.56
N TYR A 89 7.58 -11.95 -6.49
CA TYR A 89 8.18 -10.73 -5.96
C TYR A 89 8.89 -9.95 -7.06
N THR A 90 8.76 -8.63 -7.04
CA THR A 90 9.64 -7.74 -7.80
C THR A 90 10.64 -7.12 -6.83
N VAL A 91 11.91 -7.35 -7.06
CA VAL A 91 13.00 -6.88 -6.18
C VAL A 91 13.86 -5.88 -6.94
N PHE A 92 13.97 -4.67 -6.39
CA PHE A 92 14.90 -3.63 -6.84
C PHE A 92 16.13 -3.63 -5.90
N ALA A 93 17.05 -4.56 -6.11
CA ALA A 93 18.21 -4.75 -5.25
C ALA A 93 19.23 -3.61 -5.43
N PRO A 94 19.54 -2.83 -4.39
CA PRO A 94 20.61 -1.86 -4.48
C PRO A 94 21.97 -2.57 -4.51
N ASN A 95 22.87 -2.11 -5.38
CA ASN A 95 24.22 -2.63 -5.43
C ASN A 95 25.05 -2.21 -4.21
N ASP A 96 26.21 -2.81 -4.01
CA ASP A 96 27.05 -2.59 -2.82
C ASP A 96 27.47 -1.13 -2.64
N GLU A 97 27.75 -0.41 -3.73
CA GLU A 97 28.07 1.02 -3.66
C GLU A 97 26.85 1.85 -3.23
N ALA A 98 25.65 1.52 -3.72
CA ALA A 98 24.42 2.16 -3.30
C ALA A 98 24.14 1.97 -1.81
N VAL A 99 24.33 0.74 -1.29
CA VAL A 99 24.19 0.46 0.15
C VAL A 99 25.21 1.23 0.97
N LYS A 100 26.47 1.23 0.54
CA LYS A 100 27.54 1.96 1.20
C LYS A 100 27.24 3.45 1.32
N GLN A 101 26.82 4.10 0.24
CA GLN A 101 26.46 5.52 0.25
C GLN A 101 25.28 5.78 1.18
N CYS A 102 24.26 4.92 1.15
CA CYS A 102 23.12 5.02 2.05
C CYS A 102 23.54 4.92 3.54
N VAL A 103 24.45 4.01 3.88
CA VAL A 103 24.99 3.90 5.26
C VAL A 103 25.67 5.19 5.67
N ILE A 104 26.52 5.76 4.83
CA ILE A 104 27.21 7.03 5.10
C ILE A 104 26.18 8.15 5.35
N GLU A 105 25.15 8.25 4.49
CA GLU A 105 24.11 9.27 4.62
C GLU A 105 23.26 9.12 5.89
N LEU A 106 22.92 7.89 6.28
CA LEU A 106 22.07 7.63 7.43
C LEU A 106 22.78 7.66 8.79
N THR A 107 24.07 7.30 8.81
CA THR A 107 24.79 7.09 10.07
C THR A 107 25.97 8.06 10.28
N GLY A 108 26.44 8.68 9.20
CA GLY A 108 27.69 9.45 9.20
C GLY A 108 28.96 8.58 9.29
N ASP A 109 28.82 7.26 9.20
CA ASP A 109 29.98 6.34 9.19
C ASP A 109 30.61 6.32 7.79
N GLU A 110 31.70 7.06 7.62
CA GLU A 110 32.43 7.17 6.34
C GLU A 110 32.95 5.83 5.80
N THR A 111 33.00 4.78 6.63
CA THR A 111 33.37 3.44 6.16
C THR A 111 32.27 2.76 5.39
N GLY A 112 31.02 3.19 5.57
CA GLY A 112 29.83 2.58 4.96
C GLY A 112 29.57 1.17 5.48
N ASN A 113 29.92 0.89 6.73
CA ASN A 113 29.71 -0.42 7.33
C ASN A 113 28.23 -0.62 7.68
N ILE A 114 27.57 -1.64 7.13
CA ILE A 114 26.16 -1.96 7.39
C ILE A 114 25.85 -2.26 8.87
N GLU A 115 26.86 -2.61 9.67
CA GLU A 115 26.69 -2.82 11.11
C GLU A 115 26.44 -1.51 11.89
N SER A 116 26.73 -0.36 11.28
CA SER A 116 26.40 0.95 11.85
C SER A 116 24.91 1.31 11.73
N LEU A 117 24.14 0.57 10.92
CA LEU A 117 22.71 0.78 10.77
C LEU A 117 21.94 0.22 11.96
N SER A 118 20.94 0.96 12.42
CA SER A 118 19.92 0.41 13.34
C SER A 118 19.08 -0.67 12.64
N TYR A 119 18.43 -1.52 13.42
CA TYR A 119 17.56 -2.56 12.86
C TYR A 119 16.42 -1.94 12.00
N GLU A 120 15.86 -0.82 12.44
CA GLU A 120 14.82 -0.10 11.71
C GLU A 120 15.33 0.45 10.37
N GLN A 121 16.55 0.97 10.34
CA GLN A 121 17.17 1.42 9.09
C GLN A 121 17.41 0.25 8.14
N LYS A 122 17.92 -0.89 8.65
CA LYS A 122 18.07 -2.14 7.87
C LYS A 122 16.70 -2.59 7.31
N GLN A 123 15.66 -2.55 8.13
CA GLN A 123 14.31 -2.90 7.75
C GLN A 123 13.75 -1.98 6.64
N LEU A 124 13.95 -0.67 6.77
CA LEU A 124 13.54 0.30 5.74
C LEU A 124 14.21 0.02 4.39
N ILE A 125 15.51 -0.24 4.38
CA ILE A 125 16.27 -0.54 3.15
C ILE A 125 15.68 -1.76 2.45
N VAL A 126 15.47 -2.84 3.21
CA VAL A 126 15.04 -4.13 2.66
C VAL A 126 13.58 -4.11 2.23
N LEU A 127 12.66 -3.67 3.10
CA LEU A 127 11.24 -3.72 2.80
C LEU A 127 10.83 -2.72 1.72
N ASN A 128 11.58 -1.63 1.56
CA ASN A 128 11.25 -0.62 0.58
C ASN A 128 11.64 -0.99 -0.85
N CYS A 129 12.53 -1.95 -1.04
CA CYS A 129 12.98 -2.39 -2.37
C CYS A 129 12.24 -3.64 -2.90
N ILE A 130 11.24 -4.16 -2.19
CA ILE A 130 10.55 -5.41 -2.54
C ILE A 130 9.05 -5.15 -2.67
N ILE A 131 8.49 -5.50 -3.82
CA ILE A 131 7.04 -5.53 -4.06
C ILE A 131 6.58 -6.99 -3.99
N ASP A 132 5.55 -7.29 -3.21
CA ASP A 132 4.87 -8.58 -3.23
C ASP A 132 3.71 -8.49 -4.23
N ASN A 133 3.88 -9.16 -5.37
CA ASN A 133 2.88 -9.15 -6.44
C ASN A 133 1.71 -10.12 -6.17
N GLY A 134 1.77 -10.95 -5.11
CA GLY A 134 0.72 -11.90 -4.77
C GLY A 134 0.44 -12.87 -5.89
N ASP A 135 -0.79 -12.84 -6.41
CA ASP A 135 -1.23 -13.71 -7.54
C ASP A 135 -0.89 -13.11 -8.91
N ALA A 136 -0.44 -11.85 -8.99
CA ALA A 136 -0.01 -11.21 -10.23
C ALA A 136 1.44 -11.58 -10.56
N SER A 137 1.83 -11.45 -11.83
CA SER A 137 3.22 -11.62 -12.25
C SER A 137 4.12 -10.54 -11.65
N ALA A 138 5.37 -10.90 -11.39
CA ALA A 138 6.39 -9.91 -11.06
C ALA A 138 6.61 -8.96 -12.26
N TYR A 139 6.89 -7.69 -11.98
CA TYR A 139 7.06 -6.68 -13.03
C TYR A 139 8.33 -6.91 -13.83
N GLU A 140 8.17 -7.02 -15.14
CA GLU A 140 9.26 -6.89 -16.12
C GLU A 140 9.47 -5.41 -16.47
N SER A 141 10.66 -5.05 -16.96
CA SER A 141 10.98 -3.65 -17.30
C SER A 141 10.05 -3.05 -18.36
N VAL A 142 9.48 -3.88 -19.23
CA VAL A 142 8.49 -3.45 -20.24
C VAL A 142 7.16 -3.00 -19.63
N GLU A 143 6.88 -3.41 -18.38
CA GLU A 143 5.66 -3.06 -17.63
C GLU A 143 5.88 -1.87 -16.69
N PHE A 144 7.10 -1.34 -16.63
CA PHE A 144 7.41 -0.21 -15.76
C PHE A 144 6.69 1.05 -16.21
N PRO A 145 6.13 1.81 -15.26
CA PRO A 145 5.61 3.14 -15.57
C PRO A 145 6.69 4.03 -16.19
N THR A 146 6.35 4.75 -17.26
CA THR A 146 7.31 5.57 -18.00
C THR A 146 7.16 7.07 -17.74
N SER A 147 6.02 7.49 -17.18
CA SER A 147 5.64 8.91 -17.06
C SER A 147 5.57 9.39 -15.62
N ASN A 148 6.54 9.03 -14.78
CA ASN A 148 6.57 9.35 -13.35
C ASN A 148 5.31 8.90 -12.59
N GLN A 149 4.79 7.74 -12.95
CA GLN A 149 3.63 7.11 -12.32
C GLN A 149 4.06 6.05 -11.31
N THR A 150 3.14 5.68 -10.43
CA THR A 150 3.38 4.62 -9.44
C THR A 150 3.15 3.23 -10.04
N PHE A 151 3.87 2.24 -9.51
CA PHE A 151 3.49 0.84 -9.69
C PHE A 151 2.10 0.60 -9.10
N ALA A 152 1.37 -0.36 -9.64
CA ALA A 152 0.01 -0.66 -9.16
C ALA A 152 -0.02 -1.20 -7.72
N LEU A 153 1.02 -1.90 -7.29
CA LEU A 153 1.11 -2.52 -5.98
C LEU A 153 2.12 -1.78 -5.08
N SER A 154 1.83 -1.78 -3.78
CA SER A 154 2.74 -1.26 -2.76
C SER A 154 3.88 -2.24 -2.49
N ASN A 155 5.02 -1.72 -2.06
CA ASN A 155 6.13 -2.52 -1.56
C ASN A 155 5.83 -3.06 -0.14
N LEU A 156 6.73 -3.89 0.40
CA LEU A 156 6.56 -4.49 1.74
C LEU A 156 6.59 -3.45 2.88
N ASN A 157 6.93 -2.20 2.59
CA ASN A 157 6.84 -1.07 3.52
C ASN A 157 5.56 -0.25 3.31
N ASN A 158 4.55 -0.79 2.64
CA ASN A 158 3.29 -0.14 2.31
C ASN A 158 3.47 1.20 1.56
N ARG A 159 4.42 1.26 0.63
CA ARG A 159 4.69 2.43 -0.22
C ARG A 159 4.59 2.03 -1.67
N ARG A 160 3.93 2.83 -2.48
CA ARG A 160 4.00 2.68 -3.93
C ARG A 160 5.26 3.34 -4.46
N LEU A 161 6.06 2.56 -5.15
CA LEU A 161 7.23 3.08 -5.84
C LEU A 161 6.78 3.80 -7.11
N LYS A 162 7.41 4.93 -7.41
CA LYS A 162 7.23 5.65 -8.67
C LYS A 162 8.29 5.20 -9.64
N CYS A 163 7.96 5.22 -10.91
CA CYS A 163 8.93 5.00 -11.97
C CYS A 163 8.75 6.02 -13.08
N MET A 164 9.85 6.50 -13.60
CA MET A 164 9.89 7.28 -14.83
C MET A 164 10.98 6.75 -15.73
N GLN A 165 10.77 6.91 -17.02
CA GLN A 165 11.79 6.68 -18.03
C GLN A 165 12.33 8.02 -18.50
N ASP A 166 13.62 8.19 -18.45
CA ASP A 166 14.26 9.38 -19.04
C ASP A 166 14.14 9.39 -20.56
N ALA A 167 13.75 10.52 -21.13
CA ALA A 167 13.45 10.63 -22.54
C ALA A 167 14.68 10.54 -23.45
N GLU A 168 15.87 10.85 -22.94
CA GLU A 168 17.11 10.87 -23.70
C GLU A 168 17.88 9.56 -23.57
N SER A 169 18.08 9.09 -22.32
CA SER A 169 18.85 7.86 -22.03
C SER A 169 18.01 6.60 -22.12
N HIS A 170 16.68 6.70 -22.04
CA HIS A 170 15.74 5.59 -21.87
C HIS A 170 15.98 4.74 -20.62
N ASP A 171 16.76 5.24 -19.65
CA ASP A 171 16.96 4.61 -18.37
C ASP A 171 15.71 4.78 -17.47
N TYR A 172 15.46 3.79 -16.66
CA TYR A 172 14.40 3.86 -15.64
C TYR A 172 14.95 4.39 -14.32
N PHE A 173 14.18 5.26 -13.67
CA PHE A 173 14.48 5.83 -12.36
C PHE A 173 13.33 5.56 -11.40
N ILE A 174 13.65 5.00 -10.25
CA ILE A 174 12.68 4.72 -9.18
C ILE A 174 12.70 5.86 -8.18
N ASN A 175 11.52 6.38 -7.81
CA ASN A 175 11.31 7.46 -6.85
C ASN A 175 12.09 8.75 -7.14
N GLY A 176 12.10 9.16 -8.38
CA GLY A 176 12.75 10.41 -8.78
C GLY A 176 13.10 10.43 -10.26
N ASP A 177 13.88 11.40 -10.64
CA ASP A 177 14.41 11.62 -11.99
C ASP A 177 15.91 11.24 -12.10
N ALA A 178 16.52 11.58 -13.22
CA ALA A 178 17.94 11.31 -13.45
C ALA A 178 18.89 11.91 -12.40
N THR A 179 18.44 12.91 -11.64
CA THR A 179 19.26 13.59 -10.61
C THR A 179 18.99 13.06 -9.20
N SER A 180 17.77 12.68 -8.91
CA SER A 180 17.30 12.34 -7.56
C SER A 180 16.93 10.87 -7.40
N GLY A 181 16.46 10.23 -8.46
CA GLY A 181 15.94 8.88 -8.46
C GLY A 181 17.02 7.80 -8.35
N SER A 182 16.57 6.58 -8.09
CA SER A 182 17.40 5.39 -8.15
C SER A 182 17.36 4.81 -9.55
N ARG A 183 18.48 4.92 -10.30
CA ARG A 183 18.58 4.36 -11.65
C ARG A 183 18.55 2.84 -11.61
N VAL A 184 17.74 2.23 -12.45
CA VAL A 184 17.77 0.79 -12.69
C VAL A 184 18.92 0.50 -13.63
N VAL A 185 19.96 -0.16 -13.14
CA VAL A 185 21.21 -0.43 -13.89
C VAL A 185 21.19 -1.77 -14.61
N GLU A 186 20.44 -2.73 -14.08
CA GLU A 186 20.23 -4.02 -14.70
C GLU A 186 18.78 -4.44 -14.50
N THR A 187 18.17 -5.05 -15.50
CA THR A 187 16.76 -5.43 -15.50
C THR A 187 16.57 -6.91 -15.79
N ASP A 188 15.39 -7.41 -15.42
CA ASP A 188 14.78 -8.63 -15.95
C ASP A 188 15.56 -9.92 -15.69
N TYR A 189 16.12 -10.04 -14.49
CA TYR A 189 16.62 -11.34 -14.04
C TYR A 189 15.45 -12.21 -13.59
N GLU A 190 15.01 -13.08 -14.49
CA GLU A 190 13.91 -14.00 -14.23
C GLU A 190 14.30 -15.03 -13.17
N CYS A 191 13.43 -15.20 -12.17
CA CYS A 191 13.58 -16.16 -11.09
C CYS A 191 12.28 -16.97 -10.92
N THR A 192 12.39 -18.15 -10.33
CA THR A 192 11.23 -19.04 -10.12
C THR A 192 10.14 -18.41 -9.25
N ASN A 193 10.48 -17.41 -8.46
CA ASN A 193 9.59 -16.73 -7.51
C ASN A 193 9.58 -15.21 -7.66
N GLY A 194 9.94 -14.69 -8.82
CA GLY A 194 9.86 -13.28 -9.10
C GLY A 194 10.86 -12.75 -10.11
N MET A 195 11.04 -11.44 -10.09
CA MET A 195 11.91 -10.68 -10.98
C MET A 195 12.89 -9.85 -10.16
N LEU A 196 14.17 -9.89 -10.51
CA LEU A 196 15.23 -9.11 -9.88
C LEU A 196 15.71 -8.01 -10.83
N HIS A 197 15.76 -6.80 -10.32
CA HIS A 197 16.40 -5.64 -10.96
C HIS A 197 17.46 -5.08 -10.04
N VAL A 198 18.56 -4.57 -10.60
CA VAL A 198 19.63 -3.94 -9.81
C VAL A 198 19.52 -2.43 -9.94
N VAL A 199 19.65 -1.74 -8.81
CA VAL A 199 19.54 -0.28 -8.75
C VAL A 199 20.81 0.36 -8.17
N SER A 200 21.09 1.60 -8.64
CA SER A 200 22.31 2.34 -8.29
C SER A 200 22.20 3.17 -7.01
N LYS A 201 21.01 3.25 -6.40
CA LYS A 201 20.75 3.98 -5.16
C LYS A 201 19.74 3.21 -4.34
N VAL A 202 19.90 3.22 -3.00
CA VAL A 202 18.89 2.64 -2.12
C VAL A 202 17.60 3.42 -2.22
N ILE A 203 16.49 2.71 -2.42
CA ILE A 203 15.15 3.30 -2.46
C ILE A 203 14.70 3.48 -1.02
N LEU A 204 14.74 4.71 -0.52
CA LEU A 204 14.25 5.03 0.82
C LEU A 204 13.00 5.88 0.74
N PRO A 205 12.06 5.72 1.69
CA PRO A 205 11.01 6.69 1.88
C PRO A 205 11.61 8.01 2.37
N SER A 206 10.86 9.10 2.25
CA SER A 206 11.24 10.37 2.88
C SER A 206 11.51 10.16 4.38
N THR A 207 12.51 10.84 4.92
CA THR A 207 12.71 10.93 6.37
C THR A 207 11.77 11.93 7.03
N LYS A 208 11.03 12.72 6.22
CA LYS A 208 10.09 13.72 6.69
C LYS A 208 8.76 13.10 7.07
N SER A 209 8.15 13.60 8.13
CA SER A 209 6.79 13.25 8.53
C SER A 209 5.74 13.78 7.54
N VAL A 210 4.51 13.31 7.67
CA VAL A 210 3.37 13.80 6.88
C VAL A 210 3.23 15.33 7.01
N SER A 211 3.31 15.86 8.23
CA SER A 211 3.18 17.30 8.45
C SER A 211 4.35 18.11 7.87
N GLU A 212 5.56 17.59 7.90
CA GLU A 212 6.72 18.23 7.28
C GLU A 212 6.59 18.27 5.76
N LEU A 213 6.16 17.17 5.12
CA LEU A 213 5.95 17.13 3.67
C LEU A 213 4.87 18.11 3.22
N ILE A 214 3.73 18.15 3.92
CA ILE A 214 2.66 19.10 3.62
C ILE A 214 3.18 20.55 3.75
N SER A 215 4.01 20.83 4.75
CA SER A 215 4.51 22.18 5.03
C SER A 215 5.53 22.71 4.01
N ILE A 216 6.17 21.83 3.22
CA ILE A 216 7.14 22.21 2.19
C ILE A 216 6.56 22.11 0.77
N ALA A 217 5.32 21.67 0.64
CA ALA A 217 4.68 21.57 -0.67
C ALA A 217 4.28 22.97 -1.18
N ASP A 218 4.60 23.26 -2.45
CA ASP A 218 4.43 24.58 -3.06
C ASP A 218 2.97 25.04 -3.24
N ASN A 219 2.01 24.13 -3.04
CA ASN A 219 0.59 24.39 -3.26
C ASN A 219 -0.29 24.08 -2.03
N MET A 220 0.30 23.90 -0.86
CA MET A 220 -0.40 23.50 0.39
C MET A 220 -0.07 24.43 1.56
N HIS A 221 0.27 25.68 1.27
CA HIS A 221 0.71 26.63 2.28
C HIS A 221 -0.37 26.93 3.32
N ILE A 222 -1.63 27.06 2.89
CA ILE A 222 -2.76 27.34 3.79
C ILE A 222 -2.97 26.15 4.73
N PHE A 223 -3.08 24.96 4.19
CA PHE A 223 -3.31 23.75 5.00
C PHE A 223 -2.15 23.49 5.98
N GLY A 224 -0.91 23.59 5.50
CA GLY A 224 0.29 23.46 6.34
C GLY A 224 0.36 24.48 7.46
N LYS A 225 -0.06 25.73 7.20
CA LYS A 225 -0.13 26.78 8.21
C LYS A 225 -1.22 26.50 9.25
N LEU A 226 -2.39 26.02 8.82
CA LEU A 226 -3.48 25.64 9.72
C LEU A 226 -3.10 24.44 10.61
N LEU A 227 -2.37 23.44 10.08
CA LEU A 227 -1.84 22.35 10.90
C LEU A 227 -0.99 22.87 12.07
N ARG A 228 -0.13 23.88 11.82
CA ARG A 228 0.72 24.46 12.87
C ARG A 228 -0.09 25.25 13.89
N GLU A 229 -1.04 26.05 13.44
CA GLU A 229 -1.84 26.87 14.34
C GLU A 229 -2.80 26.06 15.21
N THR A 230 -3.31 24.95 14.70
CA THR A 230 -4.15 24.02 15.47
C THR A 230 -3.36 23.07 16.36
N GLY A 231 -2.03 22.98 16.20
CA GLY A 231 -1.19 22.04 16.94
C GLY A 231 -1.20 20.61 16.37
N LEU A 232 -2.02 20.32 15.37
CA LEU A 232 -2.08 19.01 14.72
C LEU A 232 -0.80 18.66 13.95
N TYR A 233 0.00 19.69 13.64
CA TYR A 233 1.33 19.49 13.05
C TYR A 233 2.22 18.59 13.90
N ASP A 234 2.26 18.83 15.20
CA ASP A 234 3.12 18.10 16.13
C ASP A 234 2.63 16.65 16.31
N GLU A 235 1.31 16.43 16.27
CA GLU A 235 0.74 15.07 16.27
C GLU A 235 1.12 14.30 15.03
N LEU A 236 1.01 14.91 13.84
CA LEU A 236 1.38 14.29 12.57
C LEU A 236 2.91 14.16 12.37
N ALA A 237 3.72 14.76 13.22
CA ALA A 237 5.18 14.60 13.20
C ALA A 237 5.66 13.36 13.99
N LEU A 238 4.79 12.72 14.76
CA LEU A 238 5.16 11.55 15.55
C LEU A 238 5.42 10.33 14.66
N HIS A 239 6.51 9.61 14.96
CA HIS A 239 6.84 8.35 14.31
C HIS A 239 6.60 7.16 15.24
N ARG A 240 6.79 7.39 16.54
CA ARG A 240 6.67 6.36 17.57
C ARG A 240 6.12 6.96 18.85
N THR A 241 5.42 6.14 19.61
CA THR A 241 5.05 6.44 20.99
C THR A 241 5.90 5.59 21.93
N ASP A 242 6.34 6.17 23.05
CA ASP A 242 6.98 5.43 24.11
C ASP A 242 5.99 4.51 24.80
N GLU A 243 6.48 3.44 25.40
CA GLU A 243 5.67 2.48 26.15
C GLU A 243 4.83 3.15 27.24
N ILE A 244 5.43 4.08 28.00
CA ILE A 244 4.76 4.84 29.05
C ILE A 244 3.58 5.64 28.50
N ALA A 245 3.77 6.33 27.38
CA ALA A 245 2.68 7.07 26.73
C ALA A 245 1.57 6.15 26.26
N TYR A 246 1.91 4.95 25.76
CA TYR A 246 0.92 3.93 25.39
C TYR A 246 0.16 3.40 26.61
N GLU A 247 0.83 3.14 27.72
CA GLU A 247 0.19 2.71 28.97
C GLU A 247 -0.72 3.78 29.56
N GLU A 248 -0.31 5.04 29.51
CA GLU A 248 -1.14 6.17 29.97
C GLU A 248 -2.39 6.34 29.13
N GLU A 249 -2.25 6.27 27.79
CA GLU A 249 -3.36 6.37 26.84
C GLU A 249 -4.34 5.19 27.00
N HIS A 250 -3.82 4.02 27.34
CA HIS A 250 -4.57 2.77 27.46
C HIS A 250 -4.60 2.26 28.92
N SER A 251 -4.65 3.16 29.88
CA SER A 251 -4.60 2.83 31.31
C SER A 251 -5.66 1.83 31.77
N ALA A 252 -6.77 1.71 31.04
CA ALA A 252 -7.78 0.67 31.28
C ALA A 252 -7.23 -0.76 31.08
N TYR A 253 -6.12 -0.91 30.38
CA TYR A 253 -5.44 -2.18 30.13
C TYR A 253 -4.14 -2.30 30.93
N ALA A 254 -3.66 -1.21 31.50
CA ALA A 254 -2.47 -1.22 32.35
C ALA A 254 -2.67 -2.16 33.53
N GLY A 255 -1.78 -3.13 33.70
CA GLY A 255 -1.92 -4.16 34.75
C GLY A 255 -3.02 -5.20 34.50
N SER A 256 -3.66 -5.22 33.32
CA SER A 256 -4.54 -6.32 32.97
C SER A 256 -3.72 -7.56 32.64
N LYS A 257 -4.11 -8.72 33.19
CA LYS A 257 -3.46 -10.01 32.94
C LYS A 257 -3.42 -10.45 31.47
N VAL A 258 -4.07 -9.72 30.59
CA VAL A 258 -4.01 -9.94 29.14
C VAL A 258 -2.62 -9.61 28.61
N TYR A 259 -1.92 -8.69 29.26
CA TYR A 259 -0.55 -8.28 28.89
C TYR A 259 0.50 -8.87 29.84
N GLU A 260 0.12 -9.36 31.01
CA GLU A 260 1.02 -10.15 31.83
C GLU A 260 1.19 -11.52 31.18
N SER A 261 2.35 -11.75 30.58
CA SER A 261 2.78 -13.06 30.12
C SER A 261 2.72 -14.06 31.28
N THR A 262 1.57 -14.66 31.49
CA THR A 262 1.51 -15.84 32.34
C THR A 262 2.00 -17.02 31.51
N THR A 263 3.28 -17.29 31.64
CA THR A 263 3.90 -18.60 31.59
C THR A 263 4.09 -19.33 30.28
N ASN A 264 3.60 -18.95 29.11
CA ASN A 264 3.96 -19.65 27.87
C ASN A 264 3.66 -18.88 26.57
N ASN A 265 3.18 -17.67 26.64
CA ASN A 265 3.02 -16.83 25.47
C ASN A 265 4.10 -15.76 25.53
N ASN A 266 5.14 -15.95 24.76
CA ASN A 266 6.08 -14.87 24.43
C ASN A 266 5.35 -13.82 23.60
N PHE A 267 4.53 -13.01 24.24
CA PHE A 267 4.19 -11.71 23.72
C PHE A 267 5.44 -10.86 23.99
N ASP A 268 6.29 -10.72 22.98
CA ASP A 268 7.31 -9.69 22.98
C ASP A 268 6.56 -8.36 23.00
N TYR A 269 6.44 -7.81 24.18
CA TYR A 269 5.88 -6.49 24.40
C TYR A 269 6.85 -5.47 23.80
N GLN A 270 6.39 -4.71 22.80
CA GLN A 270 7.22 -3.66 22.25
C GLN A 270 7.13 -2.42 23.12
N ALA A 271 8.29 -1.92 23.57
CA ALA A 271 8.41 -0.70 24.36
C ALA A 271 7.89 0.54 23.62
N THR A 272 7.80 0.48 22.29
CA THR A 272 7.29 1.56 21.46
C THR A 272 6.37 0.98 20.39
N ARG A 273 5.36 1.74 19.99
CA ARG A 273 4.55 1.43 18.81
C ARG A 273 4.85 2.43 17.69
N ASN A 274 4.87 1.95 16.47
CA ASN A 274 4.85 2.84 15.32
C ASN A 274 3.46 3.47 15.21
N VAL A 275 3.44 4.77 14.98
CA VAL A 275 2.23 5.50 14.62
C VAL A 275 2.31 5.90 13.16
N ALA A 276 1.17 5.92 12.49
CA ALA A 276 1.07 6.33 11.11
C ALA A 276 -0.22 7.12 10.89
N PHE A 277 -0.19 8.00 9.90
CA PHE A 277 -1.28 8.91 9.63
C PHE A 277 -1.64 8.94 8.15
N THR A 278 -2.89 9.28 7.86
CA THR A 278 -3.31 9.64 6.51
C THR A 278 -3.94 11.02 6.57
N ALA A 279 -3.51 11.93 5.69
CA ALA A 279 -4.06 13.26 5.58
C ALA A 279 -4.66 13.46 4.19
N PHE A 280 -5.89 13.96 4.13
CA PHE A 280 -6.50 14.46 2.90
C PHE A 280 -6.35 15.97 2.89
N VAL A 281 -5.62 16.50 1.94
CA VAL A 281 -5.13 17.88 2.00
C VAL A 281 -5.81 18.73 0.93
N GLU A 282 -6.45 19.81 1.34
CA GLU A 282 -6.97 20.79 0.39
C GLU A 282 -5.82 21.68 -0.10
N PRO A 283 -5.52 21.70 -1.41
CA PRO A 283 -4.56 22.64 -2.00
C PRO A 283 -5.01 24.11 -1.86
N ASP A 284 -4.08 25.04 -1.95
CA ASP A 284 -4.35 26.49 -1.86
C ASP A 284 -5.41 26.95 -2.88
N GLU A 285 -5.44 26.34 -4.07
CA GLU A 285 -6.43 26.62 -5.10
C GLU A 285 -7.87 26.26 -4.70
N VAL A 286 -8.06 25.21 -3.89
CA VAL A 286 -9.38 24.81 -3.38
C VAL A 286 -9.88 25.87 -2.42
N PHE A 287 -9.03 26.36 -1.52
CA PHE A 287 -9.37 27.48 -0.64
C PHE A 287 -9.71 28.76 -1.43
N TYR A 288 -8.99 29.00 -2.52
CA TYR A 288 -9.29 30.16 -3.38
C TYR A 288 -10.63 30.00 -4.11
N ASN A 289 -10.84 28.87 -4.78
CA ASN A 289 -11.99 28.68 -5.67
C ASN A 289 -13.29 28.43 -4.89
N ASP A 290 -13.26 27.63 -3.83
CA ASP A 290 -14.46 27.17 -3.14
C ASP A 290 -14.78 27.99 -1.89
N TRP A 291 -13.74 28.53 -1.23
CA TRP A 291 -13.90 29.29 -0.01
C TRP A 291 -13.86 30.80 -0.22
N GLY A 292 -13.37 31.25 -1.38
CA GLY A 292 -13.21 32.69 -1.66
C GLY A 292 -12.10 33.32 -0.85
N VAL A 293 -11.09 32.53 -0.49
CA VAL A 293 -9.87 32.97 0.20
C VAL A 293 -8.88 33.49 -0.84
N GLU A 294 -8.11 34.50 -0.52
CA GLU A 294 -7.01 34.92 -1.38
C GLU A 294 -5.90 33.87 -1.42
N LEU A 295 -5.22 33.73 -2.56
CA LEU A 295 -4.02 32.88 -2.62
C LEU A 295 -2.94 33.40 -1.66
N PRO A 296 -2.15 32.52 -1.04
CA PRO A 296 -1.11 32.93 -0.10
C PRO A 296 0.02 33.69 -0.82
N ASN A 297 0.38 34.84 -0.29
CA ASN A 297 1.57 35.59 -0.70
C ASN A 297 2.76 35.13 0.15
N VAL A 298 3.54 34.19 -0.37
CA VAL A 298 4.68 33.59 0.34
C VAL A 298 5.93 34.41 0.11
N ALA A 299 6.54 34.91 1.19
CA ALA A 299 7.83 35.60 1.17
C ALA A 299 8.99 34.59 1.05
N GLU A 300 10.20 35.06 0.74
CA GLU A 300 11.40 34.23 0.58
C GLU A 300 11.73 33.39 1.85
N ASP A 301 11.33 33.87 3.02
CA ASP A 301 11.48 33.17 4.30
C ASP A 301 10.37 32.16 4.60
N GLY A 302 9.44 31.93 3.65
CA GLY A 302 8.28 31.06 3.82
C GLY A 302 7.11 31.68 4.60
N THR A 303 7.17 32.96 4.98
CA THR A 303 6.08 33.64 5.69
C THR A 303 4.95 33.98 4.71
N ILE A 304 3.69 33.71 5.12
CA ILE A 304 2.51 34.12 4.36
C ILE A 304 2.12 35.52 4.81
N THR A 305 2.36 36.51 3.96
CA THR A 305 2.21 37.95 4.32
C THR A 305 0.77 38.39 4.44
N ASN A 306 -0.18 37.75 3.75
CA ASN A 306 -1.62 38.04 3.82
C ASN A 306 -2.38 37.03 4.71
N TRP A 307 -1.69 36.37 5.64
CA TRP A 307 -2.26 35.32 6.47
C TRP A 307 -3.50 35.74 7.27
N ASP A 308 -3.49 36.88 7.87
CA ASP A 308 -4.60 37.35 8.72
C ASP A 308 -5.92 37.46 7.93
N ALA A 309 -5.87 37.91 6.68
CA ALA A 309 -7.03 37.99 5.81
C ALA A 309 -7.55 36.61 5.44
N ILE A 310 -6.64 35.70 5.07
CA ILE A 310 -6.94 34.31 4.76
C ILE A 310 -7.59 33.60 5.96
N LYS A 311 -6.97 33.73 7.12
CA LYS A 311 -7.42 33.12 8.37
C LYS A 311 -8.82 33.62 8.77
N ALA A 312 -9.11 34.92 8.62
CA ALA A 312 -10.41 35.45 8.97
C ALA A 312 -11.57 34.81 8.19
N VAL A 313 -11.38 34.58 6.89
CA VAL A 313 -12.38 33.91 6.05
C VAL A 313 -12.55 32.44 6.47
N ILE A 314 -11.45 31.73 6.70
CA ILE A 314 -11.48 30.31 7.12
C ILE A 314 -12.20 30.18 8.47
N VAL A 315 -11.86 30.99 9.46
CA VAL A 315 -12.52 30.98 10.77
C VAL A 315 -14.02 31.23 10.63
N GLN A 316 -14.43 32.18 9.80
CA GLN A 316 -15.83 32.45 9.53
C GLN A 316 -16.55 31.28 8.92
N LYS A 317 -15.97 30.64 7.89
CA LYS A 317 -16.54 29.50 7.19
C LYS A 317 -16.65 28.27 8.10
N CYS A 318 -15.58 27.94 8.82
CA CYS A 318 -15.57 26.85 9.79
C CYS A 318 -16.60 27.07 10.90
N SER A 319 -16.68 28.29 11.44
CA SER A 319 -17.64 28.62 12.51
C SER A 319 -19.09 28.48 12.06
N ALA A 320 -19.37 28.72 10.78
CA ALA A 320 -20.72 28.52 10.20
C ALA A 320 -21.10 27.02 10.15
N ILE A 321 -20.14 26.13 10.05
CA ILE A 321 -20.35 24.67 9.96
C ILE A 321 -20.34 24.01 11.35
N PHE A 322 -19.31 24.28 12.15
CA PHE A 322 -19.04 23.59 13.40
C PHE A 322 -19.46 24.39 14.65
N GLY A 323 -19.91 25.64 14.47
CA GLY A 323 -20.22 26.56 15.58
C GLY A 323 -19.00 27.33 16.06
N ASN A 324 -19.21 28.18 17.04
CA ASN A 324 -18.20 29.15 17.50
C ASN A 324 -17.74 28.88 18.95
N GLN A 325 -17.47 27.61 19.28
CA GLN A 325 -16.92 27.25 20.58
C GLN A 325 -15.41 27.44 20.59
N ALA A 326 -14.89 27.95 21.73
CA ALA A 326 -13.45 28.20 21.90
C ALA A 326 -12.81 29.00 20.73
N ALA A 327 -13.50 30.06 20.28
CA ALA A 327 -13.12 30.84 19.09
C ALA A 327 -11.71 31.43 19.14
N ASP A 328 -11.22 31.76 20.33
CA ASP A 328 -9.93 32.43 20.53
C ASP A 328 -8.77 31.43 20.67
N ASP A 329 -9.05 30.10 20.70
CA ASP A 329 -8.04 29.06 20.87
C ASP A 329 -8.16 27.99 19.76
N LEU A 330 -7.34 28.13 18.74
CA LEU A 330 -7.30 27.19 17.59
C LEU A 330 -6.81 25.81 17.98
N LYS A 331 -6.09 25.67 19.09
CA LYS A 331 -5.61 24.35 19.57
C LYS A 331 -6.67 23.57 20.36
N ASN A 332 -7.75 24.25 20.72
CA ASN A 332 -8.83 23.58 21.44
C ASN A 332 -9.62 22.65 20.51
N PRO A 333 -9.79 21.36 20.85
CA PRO A 333 -10.54 20.43 20.02
C PRO A 333 -11.99 20.82 19.71
N LYS A 334 -12.58 21.75 20.48
CA LYS A 334 -13.92 22.28 20.22
C LYS A 334 -13.93 23.49 19.26
N ASN A 335 -12.76 24.00 18.90
CA ASN A 335 -12.65 25.09 17.94
C ASN A 335 -13.06 24.60 16.54
N ALA A 336 -13.78 25.43 15.80
CA ALA A 336 -14.30 25.08 14.50
C ALA A 336 -13.20 24.79 13.47
N VAL A 337 -12.09 25.52 13.49
CA VAL A 337 -10.95 25.32 12.61
C VAL A 337 -10.22 24.03 12.99
N TYR A 338 -10.06 23.73 14.27
CA TYR A 338 -9.50 22.47 14.73
C TYR A 338 -10.34 21.28 14.21
N GLN A 339 -11.66 21.35 14.37
CA GLN A 339 -12.56 20.28 13.92
C GLN A 339 -12.51 20.09 12.40
N PHE A 340 -12.45 21.18 11.64
CA PHE A 340 -12.25 21.13 10.20
C PHE A 340 -10.94 20.41 9.86
N MET A 341 -9.83 20.83 10.41
CA MET A 341 -8.52 20.23 10.16
C MET A 341 -8.47 18.76 10.59
N ALA A 342 -8.95 18.44 11.78
CA ALA A 342 -8.96 17.10 12.31
C ALA A 342 -9.88 16.14 11.54
N TYR A 343 -10.90 16.66 10.84
CA TYR A 343 -11.74 15.86 9.95
C TYR A 343 -10.98 15.33 8.73
N HIS A 344 -9.96 16.03 8.29
CA HIS A 344 -9.11 15.63 7.15
C HIS A 344 -8.04 14.59 7.51
N LEU A 345 -7.94 14.19 8.78
CA LEU A 345 -6.84 13.39 9.29
C LEU A 345 -7.34 12.06 9.86
N LEU A 346 -6.62 10.98 9.51
CA LEU A 346 -6.85 9.64 10.06
C LEU A 346 -5.64 9.21 10.89
N ASN A 347 -5.90 8.56 12.02
CA ASN A 347 -4.85 7.98 12.88
C ASN A 347 -4.48 6.56 12.44
N CYS A 348 -4.26 6.39 11.14
CA CYS A 348 -3.76 5.17 10.52
C CYS A 348 -3.07 5.54 9.20
N GLY A 349 -2.03 4.83 8.84
CA GLY A 349 -1.35 4.98 7.55
C GLY A 349 -2.00 4.07 6.52
N LEU A 350 -2.55 4.67 5.47
CA LEU A 350 -3.20 3.95 4.37
C LEU A 350 -2.58 4.41 3.05
N ALA A 351 -1.96 3.50 2.34
CA ALA A 351 -1.55 3.71 0.96
C ALA A 351 -2.81 3.82 0.07
N ILE A 352 -2.65 4.30 -1.16
CA ILE A 352 -3.79 4.52 -2.07
C ILE A 352 -4.57 3.24 -2.33
N ASP A 353 -3.89 2.11 -2.46
CA ASP A 353 -4.47 0.78 -2.66
C ASP A 353 -5.05 0.17 -1.38
N GLU A 354 -4.86 0.84 -0.25
CA GLU A 354 -5.40 0.46 1.05
C GLU A 354 -6.61 1.29 1.49
N LEU A 355 -6.90 2.37 0.79
CA LEU A 355 -8.00 3.28 1.13
C LEU A 355 -9.37 2.61 1.08
N VAL A 356 -9.55 1.60 0.23
CA VAL A 356 -10.78 0.82 0.17
C VAL A 356 -10.43 -0.64 -0.01
N ARG A 357 -10.74 -1.46 1.01
CA ARG A 357 -10.46 -2.89 1.06
C ARG A 357 -11.73 -3.73 1.26
N HIS A 358 -12.86 -3.20 0.83
CA HIS A 358 -14.13 -3.82 1.10
C HIS A 358 -14.41 -4.97 0.12
N PHE A 359 -13.95 -6.17 0.50
CA PHE A 359 -14.35 -7.43 -0.13
C PHE A 359 -15.36 -8.13 0.79
N ASP A 360 -16.30 -8.85 0.21
CA ASP A 360 -17.09 -9.75 1.03
C ASP A 360 -16.24 -10.95 1.50
N GLU A 361 -16.76 -11.68 2.47
CA GLU A 361 -16.10 -12.86 3.01
C GLU A 361 -15.90 -14.00 1.99
N TYR A 362 -16.51 -13.89 0.82
CA TYR A 362 -16.41 -14.83 -0.31
C TYR A 362 -15.46 -14.35 -1.41
N GLY A 363 -14.78 -13.22 -1.20
CA GLY A 363 -13.86 -12.64 -2.18
C GLY A 363 -14.54 -11.87 -3.30
N TYR A 364 -15.80 -11.49 -3.12
CA TYR A 364 -16.49 -10.58 -4.05
C TYR A 364 -16.28 -9.14 -3.61
N LEU A 365 -16.08 -8.26 -4.57
CA LEU A 365 -16.23 -6.84 -4.33
C LEU A 365 -17.72 -6.54 -4.07
N TYR A 366 -18.04 -5.86 -2.99
CA TYR A 366 -19.39 -5.43 -2.72
C TYR A 366 -19.88 -4.50 -3.82
N GLY A 367 -20.83 -4.95 -4.57
CA GLY A 367 -21.43 -4.24 -5.67
C GLY A 367 -22.93 -4.35 -5.69
N ASN A 368 -23.51 -3.63 -6.59
CA ASN A 368 -24.94 -3.38 -6.67
C ASN A 368 -25.81 -4.60 -6.89
N ASP A 369 -25.25 -5.72 -7.30
CA ASP A 369 -26.02 -6.94 -7.47
C ASP A 369 -25.21 -8.17 -7.08
N MET A 370 -25.16 -8.45 -5.79
CA MET A 370 -24.54 -9.68 -5.23
C MET A 370 -25.22 -10.95 -5.77
N LYS A 371 -26.42 -10.87 -6.33
CA LYS A 371 -27.13 -12.02 -6.88
C LYS A 371 -26.73 -12.37 -8.30
N LYS A 372 -25.98 -11.47 -8.96
CA LYS A 372 -25.53 -11.67 -10.34
C LYS A 372 -24.09 -11.18 -10.54
N PRO A 373 -23.11 -11.82 -9.92
CA PRO A 373 -21.71 -11.37 -9.94
C PRO A 373 -21.10 -11.31 -11.34
N ASN A 374 -21.72 -11.92 -12.34
CA ASN A 374 -21.24 -11.98 -13.72
C ASN A 374 -22.16 -11.28 -14.72
N THR A 375 -23.04 -10.39 -14.29
CA THR A 375 -23.89 -9.65 -15.23
C THR A 375 -23.10 -8.50 -15.83
N PHE A 376 -22.80 -8.62 -17.10
CA PHE A 376 -22.07 -7.66 -17.90
C PHE A 376 -22.51 -6.21 -17.67
N GLY A 377 -21.53 -5.34 -17.39
CA GLY A 377 -21.68 -3.89 -17.47
C GLY A 377 -22.09 -3.17 -16.20
N TYR A 378 -22.12 -3.82 -15.05
CA TYR A 378 -22.35 -3.12 -13.79
C TYR A 378 -21.04 -2.77 -13.12
N SER A 379 -20.79 -1.49 -13.06
CA SER A 379 -19.72 -0.90 -12.30
C SER A 379 -20.00 -1.06 -10.82
N VAL A 380 -19.07 -1.70 -10.11
CA VAL A 380 -19.17 -1.90 -8.68
C VAL A 380 -18.38 -0.79 -8.00
N ASN A 381 -19.07 0.08 -7.26
CA ASN A 381 -18.41 0.98 -6.35
C ASN A 381 -18.19 0.24 -5.02
N VAL A 382 -16.98 0.29 -4.50
CA VAL A 382 -16.65 -0.22 -3.17
C VAL A 382 -16.32 0.94 -2.25
N TRP A 383 -16.57 0.79 -0.96
CA TRP A 383 -16.35 1.87 0.02
C TRP A 383 -15.97 1.33 1.38
N ASP A 384 -15.24 2.16 2.12
CA ASP A 384 -14.95 1.96 3.53
C ASP A 384 -15.20 3.24 4.33
N TYR A 385 -15.37 3.09 5.65
CA TYR A 385 -15.55 4.19 6.58
C TYR A 385 -14.39 4.27 7.54
N TYR A 386 -13.88 5.47 7.74
CA TYR A 386 -12.79 5.78 8.65
C TYR A 386 -13.22 6.77 9.72
N THR A 387 -12.70 6.58 10.92
CA THR A 387 -12.87 7.54 12.01
C THR A 387 -11.77 8.59 11.91
N THR A 388 -12.17 9.85 11.86
CA THR A 388 -11.24 10.99 11.79
C THR A 388 -10.68 11.37 13.16
N MET A 389 -9.61 12.18 13.19
CA MET A 389 -8.93 12.61 14.43
C MET A 389 -9.71 13.65 15.24
N GLY A 390 -10.88 14.09 14.80
CA GLY A 390 -11.70 15.08 15.51
C GLY A 390 -12.20 14.62 16.88
N SER A 391 -12.61 15.57 17.72
CA SER A 391 -13.24 15.30 19.02
C SER A 391 -14.53 16.14 19.18
N PRO A 392 -15.74 15.56 18.97
CA PRO A 392 -15.97 14.14 18.64
C PRO A 392 -15.43 13.74 17.28
N ALA A 393 -14.98 12.51 17.16
CA ALA A 393 -14.50 11.99 15.89
C ALA A 393 -15.64 11.93 14.85
N GLY A 394 -15.34 12.34 13.63
CA GLY A 394 -16.23 12.21 12.48
C GLY A 394 -16.04 10.87 11.76
N LEU A 395 -17.00 10.52 10.92
CA LEU A 395 -16.87 9.41 9.98
C LEU A 395 -16.61 9.97 8.58
N MET A 396 -15.58 9.47 7.93
CA MET A 396 -15.26 9.73 6.54
C MET A 396 -15.52 8.49 5.71
N LYS A 397 -16.33 8.61 4.67
CA LYS A 397 -16.56 7.55 3.69
C LYS A 397 -15.59 7.73 2.54
N ILE A 398 -14.85 6.69 2.18
CA ILE A 398 -14.02 6.65 0.98
C ILE A 398 -14.63 5.63 0.02
N THR A 399 -14.87 6.04 -1.22
CA THR A 399 -15.45 5.20 -2.27
C THR A 399 -14.46 5.07 -3.41
N GLN A 400 -14.19 3.85 -3.85
CA GLN A 400 -13.45 3.55 -5.06
C GLN A 400 -14.41 3.20 -6.19
N LEU A 401 -14.20 3.80 -7.36
CA LEU A 401 -14.91 3.43 -8.58
C LEU A 401 -14.16 2.30 -9.33
N PRO A 402 -14.84 1.59 -10.22
CA PRO A 402 -14.19 0.61 -11.10
C PRO A 402 -13.12 1.19 -12.03
N THR A 403 -13.11 2.51 -12.19
CA THR A 403 -12.11 3.29 -12.94
C THR A 403 -10.88 3.64 -12.09
N GLU A 404 -10.79 3.06 -10.88
CA GLU A 404 -9.73 3.32 -9.90
C GLU A 404 -9.69 4.77 -9.35
N GLU A 405 -10.74 5.52 -9.55
CA GLU A 405 -10.92 6.84 -8.94
C GLU A 405 -11.44 6.70 -7.51
N TYR A 406 -10.93 7.53 -6.60
CA TYR A 406 -11.33 7.57 -5.20
C TYR A 406 -12.05 8.87 -4.86
N TYR A 407 -13.09 8.77 -4.04
CA TYR A 407 -13.92 9.90 -3.64
C TYR A 407 -14.19 9.90 -2.15
N ILE A 408 -14.09 11.08 -1.53
CA ILE A 408 -14.46 11.29 -0.14
C ILE A 408 -15.95 11.68 -0.09
N ASN A 409 -16.68 11.05 0.84
CA ASN A 409 -18.09 11.32 1.14
C ASN A 409 -19.00 11.29 -0.11
N ARG A 410 -18.67 10.43 -1.06
CA ARG A 410 -19.49 10.27 -2.25
C ARG A 410 -20.84 9.68 -1.89
N ILE A 411 -21.89 10.32 -2.39
CA ILE A 411 -23.25 9.78 -2.37
C ILE A 411 -23.45 9.08 -3.71
N SER A 412 -23.61 7.75 -3.68
CA SER A 412 -23.98 6.99 -4.86
C SER A 412 -25.48 7.07 -5.09
N VAL A 413 -25.92 6.79 -6.32
CA VAL A 413 -27.34 6.66 -6.67
C VAL A 413 -28.04 5.65 -5.78
N TYR A 414 -27.32 4.59 -5.42
CA TYR A 414 -27.84 3.49 -4.64
C TYR A 414 -27.97 3.82 -3.16
N ASP A 415 -27.05 4.61 -2.63
CA ASP A 415 -27.14 5.11 -1.25
C ASP A 415 -28.41 5.96 -1.07
N ASN A 416 -28.78 6.72 -2.10
CA ASN A 416 -29.99 7.53 -2.09
C ASN A 416 -31.29 6.73 -2.30
N ALA A 417 -31.23 5.63 -3.03
CA ALA A 417 -32.40 4.75 -3.21
C ALA A 417 -32.79 4.08 -1.89
N ILE A 418 -31.82 3.77 -1.03
CA ILE A 418 -32.05 3.19 0.29
C ILE A 418 -32.60 4.26 1.26
N VAL A 419 -32.12 5.48 1.20
CA VAL A 419 -32.50 6.57 2.14
C VAL A 419 -33.83 7.21 1.79
N GLY A 420 -34.21 7.25 0.52
CA GLY A 420 -35.41 7.95 0.05
C GLY A 420 -36.55 7.09 -0.45
N GLY A 421 -36.38 5.79 -0.61
CA GLY A 421 -37.42 4.88 -1.15
C GLY A 421 -37.79 5.17 -2.60
N THR A 422 -37.08 6.02 -3.31
CA THR A 422 -37.39 6.41 -4.68
C THR A 422 -36.25 5.95 -5.60
N TYR A 423 -36.53 4.92 -6.35
CA TYR A 423 -35.67 4.44 -7.42
C TYR A 423 -35.63 5.45 -8.56
N VAL A 424 -34.48 5.86 -9.03
CA VAL A 424 -34.32 6.71 -10.21
C VAL A 424 -33.95 5.81 -11.38
N GLU A 425 -34.88 5.59 -12.27
CA GLU A 425 -34.76 4.65 -13.40
C GLU A 425 -33.92 5.14 -14.57
N ASP A 426 -33.43 6.39 -14.56
CA ASP A 426 -32.72 6.93 -15.72
C ASP A 426 -31.19 6.98 -15.49
N PRO A 427 -30.44 6.00 -16.03
CA PRO A 427 -28.99 5.98 -15.95
C PRO A 427 -28.32 7.07 -16.79
N SER A 428 -29.04 7.75 -17.68
CA SER A 428 -28.50 8.83 -18.52
C SER A 428 -28.58 10.20 -17.85
N THR A 429 -29.36 10.32 -16.77
CA THR A 429 -29.38 11.55 -16.00
C THR A 429 -28.17 11.55 -15.08
N PRO A 430 -27.27 12.56 -15.15
CA PRO A 430 -26.19 12.67 -14.18
C PRO A 430 -26.81 12.81 -12.79
N VAL A 431 -26.99 11.70 -12.12
CA VAL A 431 -27.66 11.61 -10.82
C VAL A 431 -26.96 12.47 -9.78
N ASN A 432 -25.70 12.67 -9.96
CA ASN A 432 -24.84 13.51 -9.13
C ASN A 432 -25.33 14.96 -9.02
N THR A 433 -25.86 15.55 -10.09
CA THR A 433 -26.30 16.96 -10.06
C THR A 433 -27.62 17.17 -9.33
N LYS A 434 -28.47 16.15 -9.22
CA LYS A 434 -29.79 16.30 -8.63
C LYS A 434 -29.81 16.12 -7.11
N TYR A 435 -28.82 15.39 -6.56
CA TYR A 435 -28.75 15.05 -5.14
C TYR A 435 -27.61 15.74 -4.39
N LEU A 436 -26.55 16.16 -5.09
CA LEU A 436 -25.41 16.87 -4.50
C LEU A 436 -25.75 18.26 -3.93
N ASN A 437 -26.84 18.85 -4.36
CA ASN A 437 -27.22 20.22 -3.99
C ASN A 437 -28.38 20.29 -3.01
N LYS A 438 -28.73 19.20 -2.32
CA LYS A 438 -29.73 19.29 -1.25
C LYS A 438 -29.08 19.87 0.02
N PRO A 439 -29.63 20.97 0.56
CA PRO A 439 -29.17 21.51 1.83
C PRO A 439 -29.20 20.43 2.92
N GLY A 440 -28.07 20.20 3.59
CA GLY A 440 -27.96 19.25 4.69
C GLY A 440 -27.51 17.84 4.32
N GLN A 441 -27.17 17.58 3.07
CA GLN A 441 -26.49 16.32 2.68
C GLN A 441 -24.98 16.57 2.54
N ASN A 442 -24.19 15.92 3.38
CA ASN A 442 -22.72 15.98 3.39
C ASN A 442 -22.16 15.05 2.32
N GLY A 443 -22.37 15.37 1.04
CA GLY A 443 -21.85 14.53 -0.02
C GLY A 443 -21.41 15.39 -1.19
N LEU A 444 -20.18 15.84 -1.16
CA LEU A 444 -19.66 16.75 -2.17
C LEU A 444 -18.92 16.05 -3.31
N ASN A 445 -18.82 14.70 -3.31
CA ASN A 445 -18.05 13.94 -4.31
C ASN A 445 -16.63 14.52 -4.48
N ILE A 446 -15.94 14.70 -3.38
CA ILE A 446 -14.58 15.23 -3.39
C ILE A 446 -13.68 14.13 -3.93
N GLN A 447 -13.15 14.31 -5.12
CA GLN A 447 -12.23 13.37 -5.72
C GLN A 447 -10.85 13.54 -5.08
N ILE A 448 -10.30 12.42 -4.62
CA ILE A 448 -8.89 12.38 -4.25
C ILE A 448 -8.10 12.49 -5.56
N GLN A 449 -7.28 13.50 -5.68
CA GLN A 449 -6.46 13.67 -6.87
C GLN A 449 -5.37 12.59 -6.86
N ILE A 450 -5.58 11.57 -7.67
CA ILE A 450 -4.56 10.57 -7.97
C ILE A 450 -3.80 11.13 -9.16
N ASP A 451 -3.00 12.16 -8.92
CA ASP A 451 -2.25 12.71 -10.01
C ASP A 451 -0.83 12.17 -10.01
N ASN A 452 -0.44 11.79 -11.18
CA ASN A 452 0.86 11.57 -11.76
C ASN A 452 2.05 11.87 -10.83
N GLY A 453 2.22 11.04 -9.84
CA GLY A 453 3.45 10.99 -9.12
C GLY A 453 3.52 11.69 -7.77
N VAL A 454 2.45 12.33 -7.28
CA VAL A 454 2.46 13.01 -5.96
C VAL A 454 1.73 12.21 -4.89
N ASN A 455 1.03 11.18 -5.25
CA ASN A 455 -0.08 10.62 -4.47
C ASN A 455 0.28 9.66 -3.38
N ASP A 456 1.48 9.19 -3.39
CA ASP A 456 2.01 8.34 -2.33
C ASP A 456 3.23 9.05 -1.78
N ASN A 457 2.96 10.12 -1.05
CA ASN A 457 4.02 10.86 -0.44
C ASN A 457 4.70 9.97 0.57
N ASN A 458 5.90 9.58 0.27
CA ASN A 458 6.75 8.73 1.05
C ASN A 458 7.14 9.38 2.38
N ALA A 459 6.14 9.78 3.19
CA ALA A 459 6.39 10.26 4.53
C ALA A 459 6.89 9.12 5.40
N ALA A 460 7.77 9.40 6.34
CA ALA A 460 8.31 8.40 7.25
C ALA A 460 7.21 7.74 8.11
N ASN A 461 6.10 8.44 8.34
CA ASN A 461 5.03 8.02 9.23
C ASN A 461 3.63 8.09 8.61
N GLY A 462 3.49 7.97 7.31
CA GLY A 462 2.15 7.96 6.71
C GLY A 462 2.08 8.51 5.30
N PHE A 463 0.88 8.96 4.94
CA PHE A 463 0.54 9.38 3.59
C PHE A 463 -0.24 10.68 3.61
N TYR A 464 -0.15 11.48 2.56
CA TYR A 464 -1.12 12.54 2.32
C TYR A 464 -1.59 12.53 0.86
N PHE A 465 -2.85 12.92 0.67
CA PHE A 465 -3.51 12.95 -0.63
C PHE A 465 -4.12 14.33 -0.85
N PRO A 466 -3.78 15.00 -1.95
CA PRO A 466 -4.45 16.25 -2.36
C PRO A 466 -5.90 16.04 -2.74
#